data_35ffaeb8a0b8059e8ae8ee3a32728b6c
#
_entry.id   35ffaeb8a0b8059e8ae8ee3a32728b6c
#
_cell.length_a   1.000
_cell.length_b   1.000
_cell.length_c   1.000
_cell.angle_alpha   90.00
_cell.angle_beta   90.00
_cell.angle_gamma   90.00
#
_symmetry.space_group_name_H-M   'P 1'
#
loop_
_entity.id
_entity.type
_entity.pdbx_description
1 polymer ?
#
loop_
_entity_poly.entity_id
_entity_poly.type
_entity_poly.pdbx_seq_one_letter_code
_entity_poly.pdbx_strand_id
1 'polypeptide(L)'
;LLTLWMLALLPYCISAQNDAKATEVLDKTLEVLSGENGIRADFGGTENGFLLLKGEKFYLNNGNIQSWYDGETQWSYVADTEEVNISHPTPEELQSINPYLILMRYKTDFNYSYKGELTRNGAKGHEVILKPKRGRSAEIIRVFISKTYQPLAMKVDQNGKTLSEINITSFRTDQHLEDGMFRFNKSLYPNAEVIDLR
;
A
#
# COMPACT_ATOMS: atom_id res chain seq x y z
N LEU A 1 -32.07 48.54 25.32
CA LEU A 1 -31.63 47.93 24.04
C LEU A 1 -30.46 46.99 24.32
N LEU A 2 -30.73 45.71 24.44
CA LEU A 2 -29.71 44.67 24.60
C LEU A 2 -29.37 44.13 23.21
N THR A 3 -28.11 44.35 22.78
CA THR A 3 -27.57 43.74 21.57
C THR A 3 -26.95 42.40 21.91
N LEU A 4 -27.62 41.31 21.48
CA LEU A 4 -27.16 39.93 21.58
C LEU A 4 -26.13 39.67 20.48
N TRP A 5 -24.85 39.61 20.85
CA TRP A 5 -23.77 39.14 19.93
C TRP A 5 -23.76 37.62 19.91
N MET A 6 -24.24 37.07 18.81
CA MET A 6 -24.22 35.63 18.52
C MET A 6 -22.84 35.26 18.00
N LEU A 7 -22.04 34.58 18.83
CA LEU A 7 -20.75 34.05 18.47
C LEU A 7 -20.96 32.85 17.54
N ALA A 8 -20.79 33.04 16.25
CA ALA A 8 -20.79 31.96 15.26
C ALA A 8 -19.46 31.19 15.42
N LEU A 9 -19.47 30.08 16.13
CA LEU A 9 -18.37 29.13 16.21
C LEU A 9 -18.17 28.43 14.89
N LEU A 10 -17.02 28.64 14.28
CA LEU A 10 -16.63 28.16 12.98
C LEU A 10 -16.27 26.65 13.03
N PRO A 11 -16.94 25.79 12.26
CA PRO A 11 -16.61 24.37 12.17
C PRO A 11 -15.41 24.06 11.23
N TYR A 12 -14.69 25.08 10.76
CA TYR A 12 -13.66 24.92 9.73
C TYR A 12 -12.31 24.34 10.22
N CYS A 13 -12.04 24.33 11.52
CA CYS A 13 -10.73 23.88 12.03
C CYS A 13 -10.54 22.35 12.07
N ILE A 14 -11.63 21.58 12.11
CA ILE A 14 -11.53 20.12 12.32
C ILE A 14 -11.03 19.38 11.06
N SER A 15 -11.46 19.81 9.88
CA SER A 15 -11.04 19.18 8.62
C SER A 15 -9.57 19.41 8.32
N ALA A 16 -9.06 20.64 8.49
CA ALA A 16 -7.67 20.99 8.28
C ALA A 16 -6.73 20.29 9.28
N GLN A 17 -7.16 20.14 10.53
CA GLN A 17 -6.38 19.43 11.55
C GLN A 17 -6.34 17.91 11.29
N ASN A 18 -7.42 17.32 10.81
CA ASN A 18 -7.46 15.91 10.44
C ASN A 18 -6.55 15.61 9.24
N ASP A 19 -6.48 16.50 8.25
CA ASP A 19 -5.61 16.34 7.09
C ASP A 19 -4.13 16.50 7.48
N ALA A 20 -3.78 17.44 8.37
CA ALA A 20 -2.44 17.57 8.92
C ALA A 20 -2.02 16.31 9.71
N LYS A 21 -2.94 15.74 10.51
CA LYS A 21 -2.67 14.49 11.23
C LYS A 21 -2.53 13.30 10.29
N ALA A 22 -3.33 13.22 9.24
CA ALA A 22 -3.20 12.21 8.21
C ALA A 22 -1.84 12.29 7.51
N THR A 23 -1.40 13.51 7.16
CA THR A 23 -0.06 13.75 6.57
C THR A 23 1.04 13.28 7.51
N GLU A 24 1.02 13.66 8.78
CA GLU A 24 2.00 13.22 9.77
C GLU A 24 2.08 11.69 9.85
N VAL A 25 0.94 11.02 9.95
CA VAL A 25 0.88 9.55 10.08
C VAL A 25 1.41 8.88 8.83
N LEU A 26 1.02 9.34 7.64
CA LEU A 26 1.45 8.76 6.37
C LEU A 26 2.93 9.01 6.09
N ASP A 27 3.43 10.23 6.35
CA ASP A 27 4.85 10.56 6.15
C ASP A 27 5.75 9.69 7.05
N LYS A 28 5.41 9.56 8.34
CA LYS A 28 6.15 8.66 9.25
C LYS A 28 6.04 7.19 8.86
N THR A 29 4.92 6.76 8.27
CA THR A 29 4.79 5.42 7.72
C THR A 29 5.73 5.23 6.54
N LEU A 30 5.84 6.21 5.64
CA LEU A 30 6.79 6.16 4.53
C LEU A 30 8.24 6.11 5.01
N GLU A 31 8.60 6.86 6.08
CA GLU A 31 9.94 6.78 6.68
C GLU A 31 10.25 5.35 7.16
N VAL A 32 9.30 4.68 7.83
CA VAL A 32 9.45 3.28 8.26
C VAL A 32 9.61 2.35 7.06
N LEU A 33 8.88 2.62 5.97
CA LEU A 33 8.85 1.80 4.76
C LEU A 33 10.06 2.04 3.83
N SER A 34 10.78 3.15 3.97
CA SER A 34 11.93 3.53 3.13
C SER A 34 13.28 3.01 3.63
N GLY A 35 13.30 2.06 4.56
CA GLY A 35 14.53 1.51 5.13
C GLY A 35 15.50 1.00 4.05
N GLU A 36 16.78 1.46 4.09
CA GLU A 36 17.81 1.20 3.08
C GLU A 36 18.10 -0.30 2.85
N ASN A 37 18.02 -1.11 3.91
CA ASN A 37 18.29 -2.54 3.84
C ASN A 37 17.08 -3.39 3.42
N GLY A 38 15.94 -2.73 3.21
CA GLY A 38 14.72 -3.37 2.75
C GLY A 38 13.86 -3.94 3.88
N ILE A 39 12.65 -4.33 3.49
CA ILE A 39 11.56 -4.75 4.37
C ILE A 39 10.98 -6.06 3.88
N ARG A 40 10.54 -6.89 4.82
CA ARG A 40 9.64 -8.01 4.57
C ARG A 40 8.34 -7.82 5.33
N ALA A 41 7.22 -7.90 4.62
CA ALA A 41 5.88 -7.93 5.18
C ALA A 41 5.19 -9.24 4.79
N ASP A 42 4.84 -10.07 5.76
CA ASP A 42 3.97 -11.24 5.53
C ASP A 42 2.52 -10.78 5.76
N PHE A 43 1.59 -11.24 4.94
CA PHE A 43 0.20 -10.79 4.99
C PHE A 43 -0.78 -11.93 4.82
N GLY A 44 -2.03 -11.68 5.26
CA GLY A 44 -3.16 -12.57 5.09
C GLY A 44 -4.47 -11.78 4.98
N GLY A 45 -5.54 -12.46 4.59
CA GLY A 45 -6.86 -11.87 4.40
C GLY A 45 -7.54 -12.37 3.15
N THR A 46 -7.88 -11.50 2.22
CA THR A 46 -8.40 -11.89 0.88
C THR A 46 -7.38 -12.77 0.16
N GLU A 47 -6.10 -12.46 0.32
CA GLU A 47 -4.97 -13.26 -0.15
C GLU A 47 -3.95 -13.42 0.98
N ASN A 48 -3.13 -14.48 0.88
CA ASN A 48 -2.05 -14.75 1.81
C ASN A 48 -0.73 -14.73 1.05
N GLY A 49 0.32 -14.19 1.65
CA GLY A 49 1.60 -14.12 0.99
C GLY A 49 2.61 -13.27 1.72
N PHE A 50 3.60 -12.81 0.98
CA PHE A 50 4.59 -11.88 1.50
C PHE A 50 5.07 -10.90 0.41
N LEU A 51 5.57 -9.77 0.87
CA LEU A 51 6.14 -8.70 0.08
C LEU A 51 7.55 -8.40 0.59
N LEU A 52 8.52 -8.37 -0.31
CA LEU A 52 9.84 -7.77 -0.09
C LEU A 52 9.88 -6.40 -0.76
N LEU A 53 10.43 -5.41 -0.09
CA LEU A 53 10.54 -4.03 -0.57
C LEU A 53 11.93 -3.49 -0.33
N LYS A 54 12.47 -2.76 -1.32
CA LYS A 54 13.70 -1.95 -1.19
C LYS A 54 13.62 -0.74 -2.13
N GLY A 55 13.35 0.43 -1.57
CA GLY A 55 12.99 1.60 -2.40
C GLY A 55 11.74 1.33 -3.23
N GLU A 56 11.83 1.51 -4.55
CA GLU A 56 10.73 1.21 -5.48
C GLU A 56 10.69 -0.27 -5.92
N LYS A 57 11.75 -1.04 -5.67
CA LYS A 57 11.84 -2.45 -6.05
C LYS A 57 11.00 -3.32 -5.13
N PHE A 58 10.32 -4.32 -5.69
CA PHE A 58 9.58 -5.27 -4.89
C PHE A 58 9.61 -6.70 -5.45
N TYR A 59 9.40 -7.65 -4.56
CA TYR A 59 9.00 -9.03 -4.88
C TYR A 59 7.76 -9.36 -4.07
N LEU A 60 6.67 -9.64 -4.76
CA LEU A 60 5.39 -10.08 -4.19
C LEU A 60 5.16 -11.55 -4.51
N ASN A 61 4.75 -12.31 -3.52
CA ASN A 61 4.35 -13.71 -3.70
C ASN A 61 3.06 -13.96 -2.90
N ASN A 62 1.98 -14.34 -3.58
CA ASN A 62 0.71 -14.76 -2.97
C ASN A 62 0.40 -16.25 -3.20
N GLY A 63 1.40 -17.05 -3.58
CA GLY A 63 1.28 -18.47 -3.89
C GLY A 63 1.09 -18.70 -5.39
N ASN A 64 -0.01 -18.26 -5.98
CA ASN A 64 -0.29 -18.47 -7.41
C ASN A 64 0.43 -17.46 -8.32
N ILE A 65 0.54 -16.22 -7.88
CA ILE A 65 1.23 -15.14 -8.61
C ILE A 65 2.49 -14.75 -7.89
N GLN A 66 3.57 -14.64 -8.64
CA GLN A 66 4.83 -14.09 -8.17
C GLN A 66 5.21 -12.92 -9.09
N SER A 67 5.42 -11.74 -8.51
CA SER A 67 5.76 -10.53 -9.25
C SER A 67 7.05 -9.93 -8.73
N TRP A 68 8.00 -9.73 -9.63
CA TRP A 68 9.25 -9.01 -9.39
C TRP A 68 9.20 -7.66 -10.10
N TYR A 69 9.77 -6.64 -9.50
CA TYR A 69 9.96 -5.32 -10.10
C TYR A 69 11.29 -4.75 -9.66
N ASP A 70 12.16 -4.42 -10.62
CA ASP A 70 13.52 -3.92 -10.34
C ASP A 70 13.66 -2.40 -10.39
N GLY A 71 12.53 -1.69 -10.54
CA GLY A 71 12.47 -0.24 -10.73
C GLY A 71 12.16 0.18 -12.16
N GLU A 72 12.19 -0.75 -13.12
CA GLU A 72 11.89 -0.49 -14.55
C GLU A 72 11.06 -1.62 -15.14
N THR A 73 11.55 -2.84 -15.03
CA THR A 73 10.93 -4.04 -15.61
C THR A 73 10.17 -4.80 -14.53
N GLN A 74 8.98 -5.24 -14.89
CA GLN A 74 8.17 -6.16 -14.12
C GLN A 74 8.17 -7.55 -14.78
N TRP A 75 8.32 -8.58 -13.96
CA TRP A 75 8.06 -9.99 -14.29
C TRP A 75 6.90 -10.47 -13.45
N SER A 76 5.89 -11.06 -14.08
CA SER A 76 4.74 -11.64 -13.38
C SER A 76 4.58 -13.09 -13.81
N TYR A 77 4.90 -14.01 -12.91
CA TYR A 77 4.75 -15.46 -13.10
C TYR A 77 3.44 -15.94 -12.52
N VAL A 78 2.71 -16.73 -13.30
CA VAL A 78 1.46 -17.39 -12.88
C VAL A 78 1.73 -18.89 -12.80
N ALA A 79 1.60 -19.46 -11.60
CA ALA A 79 1.96 -20.86 -11.37
C ALA A 79 1.05 -21.86 -12.11
N ASP A 80 -0.24 -21.54 -12.23
CA ASP A 80 -1.22 -22.44 -12.89
C ASP A 80 -0.96 -22.62 -14.40
N THR A 81 -0.43 -21.59 -15.07
CA THR A 81 -0.14 -21.63 -16.52
C THR A 81 1.33 -21.80 -16.82
N GLU A 82 2.20 -21.71 -15.81
CA GLU A 82 3.66 -21.68 -15.95
C GLU A 82 4.14 -20.58 -16.92
N GLU A 83 3.43 -19.44 -17.01
CA GLU A 83 3.76 -18.31 -17.84
C GLU A 83 4.40 -17.20 -17.04
N VAL A 84 5.41 -16.53 -17.62
CA VAL A 84 5.95 -15.28 -17.08
C VAL A 84 5.80 -14.16 -18.11
N ASN A 85 5.05 -13.13 -17.74
CA ASN A 85 4.89 -11.92 -18.52
C ASN A 85 5.95 -10.90 -18.11
N ILE A 86 6.61 -10.29 -19.10
CA ILE A 86 7.58 -9.22 -18.90
C ILE A 86 7.00 -7.93 -19.47
N SER A 87 6.99 -6.87 -18.67
CA SER A 87 6.44 -5.57 -19.07
C SER A 87 7.20 -4.39 -18.47
N HIS A 88 6.95 -3.20 -19.00
CA HIS A 88 7.28 -1.91 -18.37
C HIS A 88 5.98 -1.28 -17.89
N PRO A 89 5.57 -1.54 -16.64
CA PRO A 89 4.26 -1.14 -16.15
C PRO A 89 4.15 0.36 -15.93
N THR A 90 2.96 0.89 -16.14
CA THR A 90 2.62 2.25 -15.72
C THR A 90 2.54 2.36 -14.20
N PRO A 91 2.65 3.56 -13.61
CA PRO A 91 2.45 3.76 -12.18
C PRO A 91 1.11 3.26 -11.65
N GLU A 92 0.05 3.36 -12.46
CA GLU A 92 -1.30 2.89 -12.11
C GLU A 92 -1.38 1.36 -12.06
N GLU A 93 -0.74 0.67 -13.00
CA GLU A 93 -0.64 -0.80 -13.00
C GLU A 93 0.16 -1.29 -11.80
N LEU A 94 1.28 -0.66 -11.48
CA LEU A 94 2.08 -0.99 -10.29
C LEU A 94 1.29 -0.85 -8.98
N GLN A 95 0.46 0.20 -8.84
CA GLN A 95 -0.38 0.39 -7.66
C GLN A 95 -1.41 -0.73 -7.46
N SER A 96 -1.90 -1.32 -8.56
CA SER A 96 -2.84 -2.44 -8.49
C SER A 96 -2.18 -3.74 -8.01
N ILE A 97 -0.85 -3.86 -8.19
CA ILE A 97 -0.08 -5.04 -7.81
C ILE A 97 0.48 -4.89 -6.39
N ASN A 98 1.02 -3.73 -6.09
CA ASN A 98 1.69 -3.47 -4.81
C ASN A 98 1.00 -2.34 -4.04
N PRO A 99 0.22 -2.65 -2.99
CA PRO A 99 -0.49 -1.65 -2.19
C PRO A 99 0.43 -0.62 -1.51
N TYR A 100 1.70 -0.94 -1.31
CA TYR A 100 2.69 0.01 -0.78
C TYR A 100 2.86 1.23 -1.69
N LEU A 101 2.79 1.06 -3.01
CA LEU A 101 2.92 2.17 -3.96
C LEU A 101 1.77 3.18 -3.85
N ILE A 102 0.60 2.76 -3.35
CA ILE A 102 -0.50 3.66 -2.98
C ILE A 102 -0.02 4.66 -1.92
N LEU A 103 0.72 4.18 -0.91
CA LEU A 103 1.25 5.04 0.15
C LEU A 103 2.33 5.99 -0.38
N MET A 104 3.21 5.55 -1.26
CA MET A 104 4.25 6.42 -1.82
C MET A 104 3.68 7.61 -2.61
N ARG A 105 2.52 7.43 -3.23
CA ARG A 105 1.88 8.43 -4.09
C ARG A 105 0.67 9.12 -3.43
N TYR A 106 0.47 8.95 -2.12
CA TYR A 106 -0.74 9.42 -1.47
C TYR A 106 -0.98 10.94 -1.63
N LYS A 107 0.09 11.76 -1.63
CA LYS A 107 -0.02 13.23 -1.79
C LYS A 107 -0.50 13.65 -3.17
N THR A 108 -0.05 12.95 -4.21
CA THR A 108 -0.33 13.29 -5.60
C THR A 108 -1.65 12.73 -6.07
N ASP A 109 -1.94 11.46 -5.74
CA ASP A 109 -3.00 10.70 -6.38
C ASP A 109 -4.29 10.63 -5.55
N PHE A 110 -4.22 10.96 -4.24
CA PHE A 110 -5.35 10.78 -3.33
C PHE A 110 -5.72 12.07 -2.57
N ASN A 111 -7.01 12.24 -2.30
CA ASN A 111 -7.49 13.02 -1.18
C ASN A 111 -7.48 12.11 0.04
N TYR A 112 -7.00 12.61 1.17
CA TYR A 112 -6.84 11.79 2.37
C TYR A 112 -7.35 12.49 3.62
N SER A 113 -7.78 11.69 4.61
CA SER A 113 -8.27 12.22 5.87
C SER A 113 -8.00 11.27 7.03
N TYR A 114 -7.67 11.84 8.18
CA TYR A 114 -7.52 11.09 9.42
C TYR A 114 -8.90 10.75 10.01
N LYS A 115 -9.12 9.48 10.36
CA LYS A 115 -10.39 9.01 10.94
C LYS A 115 -10.37 8.87 12.45
N GLY A 116 -9.20 8.77 13.01
CA GLY A 116 -9.04 8.63 14.45
C GLY A 116 -8.13 7.48 14.84
N GLU A 117 -8.07 7.23 16.14
CA GLU A 117 -7.39 6.08 16.70
C GLU A 117 -8.35 4.89 16.80
N LEU A 118 -7.81 3.71 16.61
CA LEU A 118 -8.55 2.46 16.78
C LEU A 118 -7.65 1.34 17.29
N THR A 119 -8.28 0.26 17.69
CA THR A 119 -7.58 -1.00 17.98
C THR A 119 -7.94 -2.02 16.91
N ARG A 120 -6.92 -2.63 16.27
CA ARG A 120 -7.10 -3.66 15.26
C ARG A 120 -6.16 -4.83 15.56
N ASN A 121 -6.69 -6.05 15.58
CA ASN A 121 -5.94 -7.28 15.91
C ASN A 121 -5.10 -7.14 17.22
N GLY A 122 -5.66 -6.46 18.24
CA GLY A 122 -4.99 -6.21 19.52
C GLY A 122 -3.99 -5.04 19.50
N ALA A 123 -3.64 -4.48 18.35
CA ALA A 123 -2.73 -3.35 18.23
C ALA A 123 -3.50 -2.02 18.16
N LYS A 124 -3.08 -1.03 18.97
CA LYS A 124 -3.56 0.35 18.88
C LYS A 124 -2.88 1.05 17.71
N GLY A 125 -3.62 1.87 17.00
CA GLY A 125 -3.08 2.59 15.84
C GLY A 125 -3.99 3.70 15.35
N HIS A 126 -3.77 4.07 14.11
CA HIS A 126 -4.42 5.14 13.37
C HIS A 126 -5.18 4.59 12.18
N GLU A 127 -6.33 5.17 11.86
CA GLU A 127 -7.03 4.95 10.59
C GLU A 127 -6.91 6.20 9.73
N VAL A 128 -6.44 6.01 8.49
CA VAL A 128 -6.42 7.03 7.45
C VAL A 128 -7.22 6.52 6.25
N ILE A 129 -8.05 7.40 5.69
CA ILE A 129 -8.80 7.13 4.46
C ILE A 129 -8.12 7.84 3.31
N LEU A 130 -7.95 7.11 2.20
CA LEU A 130 -7.51 7.61 0.91
C LEU A 130 -8.65 7.46 -0.10
N LYS A 131 -8.89 8.52 -0.89
CA LYS A 131 -9.85 8.53 -1.99
C LYS A 131 -9.13 8.98 -3.25
N PRO A 132 -9.11 8.20 -4.34
CA PRO A 132 -8.47 8.59 -5.59
C PRO A 132 -8.98 9.94 -6.08
N LYS A 133 -8.08 10.82 -6.53
CA LYS A 133 -8.43 12.12 -7.13
C LYS A 133 -9.00 11.97 -8.53
N ARG A 134 -8.62 10.90 -9.24
CA ARG A 134 -9.02 10.60 -10.63
C ARG A 134 -9.36 9.11 -10.75
N GLY A 135 -10.12 8.77 -11.80
CA GLY A 135 -10.43 7.37 -12.11
C GLY A 135 -11.50 6.76 -11.22
N ARG A 136 -11.15 5.84 -10.34
CA ARG A 136 -12.06 5.03 -9.50
C ARG A 136 -12.73 5.84 -8.38
N SER A 137 -13.54 6.81 -8.72
CA SER A 137 -14.13 7.79 -7.78
C SER A 137 -14.97 7.20 -6.64
N ALA A 138 -15.46 5.97 -6.81
CA ALA A 138 -16.23 5.26 -5.78
C ALA A 138 -15.35 4.36 -4.88
N GLU A 139 -14.05 4.35 -5.09
CA GLU A 139 -13.09 3.56 -4.31
C GLU A 139 -12.70 4.31 -3.04
N ILE A 140 -12.69 3.57 -1.92
CA ILE A 140 -12.24 4.06 -0.62
C ILE A 140 -11.19 3.08 -0.11
N ILE A 141 -9.98 3.57 0.12
CA ILE A 141 -8.90 2.80 0.70
C ILE A 141 -8.75 3.21 2.16
N ARG A 142 -8.85 2.24 3.05
CA ARG A 142 -8.61 2.42 4.48
C ARG A 142 -7.25 1.85 4.83
N VAL A 143 -6.39 2.66 5.39
CA VAL A 143 -5.07 2.25 5.85
C VAL A 143 -5.06 2.26 7.36
N PHE A 144 -4.70 1.13 7.96
CA PHE A 144 -4.56 0.96 9.40
C PHE A 144 -3.06 0.91 9.74
N ILE A 145 -2.62 1.80 10.59
CA ILE A 145 -1.20 2.06 10.89
C ILE A 145 -1.01 1.99 12.40
N SER A 146 0.00 1.28 12.88
CA SER A 146 0.31 1.15 14.30
C SER A 146 0.79 2.47 14.93
N LYS A 147 0.90 2.52 16.25
CA LYS A 147 1.50 3.68 16.96
C LYS A 147 2.99 3.85 16.67
N THR A 148 3.65 2.83 16.15
CA THR A 148 5.04 2.87 15.67
C THR A 148 5.13 3.07 14.16
N TYR A 149 4.03 3.51 13.52
CA TYR A 149 3.92 3.83 12.09
C TYR A 149 4.14 2.65 11.14
N GLN A 150 4.08 1.42 11.63
CA GLN A 150 4.10 0.23 10.78
C GLN A 150 2.69 -0.04 10.21
N PRO A 151 2.56 -0.45 8.95
CA PRO A 151 1.28 -0.89 8.41
C PRO A 151 0.73 -2.08 9.19
N LEU A 152 -0.57 -2.05 9.53
CA LEU A 152 -1.30 -3.16 10.16
C LEU A 152 -2.25 -3.83 9.17
N ALA A 153 -2.89 -3.04 8.33
CA ALA A 153 -3.81 -3.56 7.34
C ALA A 153 -4.14 -2.50 6.29
N MET A 154 -4.61 -2.96 5.14
CA MET A 154 -5.24 -2.14 4.10
C MET A 154 -6.54 -2.79 3.66
N LYS A 155 -7.59 -1.98 3.51
CA LYS A 155 -8.88 -2.41 3.03
C LYS A 155 -9.33 -1.51 1.89
N VAL A 156 -9.75 -2.12 0.79
CA VAL A 156 -10.29 -1.44 -0.40
C VAL A 156 -11.78 -1.73 -0.49
N ASP A 157 -12.58 -0.68 -0.39
CA ASP A 157 -14.02 -0.73 -0.58
C ASP A 157 -14.40 0.00 -1.88
N GLN A 158 -15.34 -0.55 -2.64
CA GLN A 158 -15.91 0.09 -3.83
C GLN A 158 -17.42 -0.11 -3.85
N ASN A 159 -18.18 0.98 -4.04
CA ASN A 159 -19.65 0.96 -4.04
C ASN A 159 -20.25 0.28 -2.80
N GLY A 160 -19.64 0.45 -1.63
CA GLY A 160 -20.07 -0.15 -0.37
C GLY A 160 -19.76 -1.63 -0.19
N LYS A 161 -19.02 -2.24 -1.13
CA LYS A 161 -18.56 -3.62 -1.04
C LYS A 161 -17.04 -3.65 -0.83
N THR A 162 -16.58 -4.54 0.03
CA THR A 162 -15.15 -4.80 0.20
C THR A 162 -14.66 -5.62 -0.99
N LEU A 163 -13.68 -5.08 -1.72
CA LEU A 163 -13.00 -5.75 -2.81
C LEU A 163 -11.80 -6.55 -2.32
N SER A 164 -11.03 -5.95 -1.40
CA SER A 164 -9.82 -6.56 -0.86
C SER A 164 -9.62 -6.11 0.58
N GLU A 165 -9.11 -7.01 1.40
CA GLU A 165 -8.65 -6.72 2.75
C GLU A 165 -7.39 -7.53 3.03
N ILE A 166 -6.30 -6.83 3.30
CA ILE A 166 -4.98 -7.41 3.60
C ILE A 166 -4.61 -7.01 5.03
N ASN A 167 -4.30 -7.99 5.86
CA ASN A 167 -3.79 -7.79 7.22
C ASN A 167 -2.32 -8.17 7.26
N ILE A 168 -1.47 -7.30 7.80
CA ILE A 168 -0.05 -7.60 8.00
C ILE A 168 0.08 -8.51 9.22
N THR A 169 0.61 -9.70 9.02
CA THR A 169 0.80 -10.72 10.05
C THR A 169 2.20 -10.71 10.64
N SER A 170 3.18 -10.22 9.87
CA SER A 170 4.56 -10.01 10.30
C SER A 170 5.16 -8.84 9.53
N PHE A 171 5.88 -7.96 10.21
CA PHE A 171 6.57 -6.83 9.59
C PHE A 171 8.00 -6.75 10.12
N ARG A 172 8.97 -6.82 9.21
CA ARG A 172 10.39 -6.84 9.54
C ARG A 172 11.14 -5.84 8.67
N THR A 173 11.88 -4.95 9.29
CA THR A 173 12.81 -4.02 8.65
C THR A 173 14.22 -4.61 8.60
N ASP A 174 15.15 -3.94 7.96
CA ASP A 174 16.58 -4.24 7.99
C ASP A 174 16.92 -5.66 7.49
N GLN A 175 16.31 -6.04 6.35
CA GLN A 175 16.39 -7.41 5.82
C GLN A 175 17.62 -7.67 4.96
N HIS A 176 18.46 -6.65 4.69
CA HIS A 176 19.65 -6.76 3.84
C HIS A 176 19.37 -7.39 2.47
N LEU A 177 18.28 -6.91 1.81
CA LEU A 177 17.84 -7.46 0.53
C LEU A 177 18.80 -7.09 -0.61
N GLU A 178 19.23 -8.08 -1.37
CA GLU A 178 20.07 -7.89 -2.55
C GLU A 178 19.21 -7.56 -3.78
N ASP A 179 19.75 -6.77 -4.71
CA ASP A 179 19.04 -6.32 -5.91
C ASP A 179 18.61 -7.48 -6.83
N GLY A 180 19.36 -8.58 -6.83
CA GLY A 180 18.99 -9.79 -7.57
C GLY A 180 17.67 -10.44 -7.13
N MET A 181 17.21 -10.18 -5.90
CA MET A 181 15.95 -10.69 -5.38
C MET A 181 14.73 -10.07 -6.06
N PHE A 182 14.89 -8.94 -6.75
CA PHE A 182 13.82 -8.21 -7.43
C PHE A 182 13.76 -8.47 -8.93
N ARG A 183 14.42 -9.53 -9.39
CA ARG A 183 14.46 -9.97 -10.79
C ARG A 183 14.05 -11.42 -10.93
N PHE A 184 13.32 -11.69 -11.99
CA PHE A 184 12.99 -13.06 -12.36
C PHE A 184 14.22 -13.85 -12.74
N ASN A 185 14.41 -15.04 -12.18
CA ASN A 185 15.48 -15.94 -12.53
C ASN A 185 14.93 -17.18 -13.26
N LYS A 186 15.07 -17.20 -14.59
CA LYS A 186 14.58 -18.29 -15.45
C LYS A 186 15.11 -19.67 -15.02
N SER A 187 16.30 -19.75 -14.41
CA SER A 187 16.87 -21.05 -13.97
C SER A 187 16.05 -21.73 -12.87
N LEU A 188 15.31 -20.94 -12.08
CA LEU A 188 14.41 -21.45 -11.04
C LEU A 188 13.05 -21.89 -11.59
N TYR A 189 12.73 -21.53 -12.84
CA TYR A 189 11.46 -21.77 -13.52
C TYR A 189 11.73 -22.36 -14.93
N PRO A 190 12.33 -23.55 -15.05
CA PRO A 190 12.81 -24.07 -16.33
C PRO A 190 11.70 -24.24 -17.37
N ASN A 191 10.48 -24.59 -16.91
CA ASN A 191 9.32 -24.81 -17.77
C ASN A 191 8.56 -23.52 -18.11
N ALA A 192 8.81 -22.40 -17.43
CA ALA A 192 8.03 -21.19 -17.64
C ALA A 192 8.12 -20.69 -19.09
N GLU A 193 6.99 -20.48 -19.74
CA GLU A 193 6.90 -19.78 -20.99
C GLU A 193 7.13 -18.27 -20.75
N VAL A 194 8.00 -17.67 -21.53
CA VAL A 194 8.33 -16.24 -21.40
C VAL A 194 7.61 -15.45 -22.47
N ILE A 195 6.73 -14.54 -22.04
CA ILE A 195 5.95 -13.65 -22.90
C ILE A 195 6.46 -12.21 -22.67
N ASP A 196 7.22 -11.69 -23.63
CA ASP A 196 7.75 -10.33 -23.58
C ASP A 196 6.75 -9.36 -24.19
N LEU A 197 6.22 -8.44 -23.36
CA LEU A 197 5.20 -7.45 -23.72
C LEU A 197 5.76 -6.02 -23.76
N ARG A 198 7.07 -5.86 -23.71
CA ARG A 198 7.73 -4.55 -23.71
C ARG A 198 7.76 -3.90 -25.08
#